data_902245041d16e9157184cf6c1707606e
#
_entry.id   902245041d16e9157184cf6c1707606e
#
_cell.length_a   1.000
_cell.length_b   1.000
_cell.length_c   1.000
_cell.angle_alpha   90.00
_cell.angle_beta   90.00
_cell.angle_gamma   90.00
#
_symmetry.space_group_name_H-M   'P 1'
#
loop_
_entity.id
_entity.type
_entity.pdbx_description
1 polymer ?
#
loop_
_entity_poly.entity_id
_entity_poly.type
_entity_poly.pdbx_seq_one_letter_code
_entity_poly.pdbx_strand_id
1 'polypeptide(L)'
;MPDMPAAILGLILSLLLPGGRFNAYFTPAFTDAAYQKEAAAKVLKAWKPPASQPTGKKTVLIAQIAKDGTLAGLRDHLMTGAKSWDDAAIAAVRHAAPFAPLPKSWGFPTMEVHFHFEVAAK
;
A
#
# COMPACT_ATOMS: atom_id res chain seq x y z
N MET A 1 -8.58 -21.18 -11.85
CA MET A 1 -8.63 -20.59 -11.31
C MET A 1 -9.28 -20.19 -10.88
N PRO A 2 -9.62 -20.20 -10.44
CA PRO A 2 -10.25 -19.79 -9.88
C PRO A 2 -10.55 -18.92 -9.61
N ASP A 3 -10.82 -18.63 -9.43
CA ASP A 3 -11.08 -17.81 -9.12
C ASP A 3 -11.13 -17.29 -8.37
N MET A 4 -10.87 -17.27 -7.99
CA MET A 4 -10.81 -16.78 -7.11
C MET A 4 -10.84 -15.97 -6.62
N PRO A 5 -11.00 -16.14 -6.29
CA PRO A 5 -11.25 -15.07 -5.46
C PRO A 5 -10.18 -14.19 -5.42
N ALA A 6 -9.25 -14.74 -5.61
CA ALA A 6 -8.17 -13.99 -5.54
C ALA A 6 -8.23 -13.01 -6.56
N ALA A 7 -8.61 -13.48 -7.57
CA ALA A 7 -8.83 -12.58 -8.56
C ALA A 7 -9.58 -11.51 -7.99
N ILE A 8 -10.31 -11.87 -7.05
CA ILE A 8 -11.08 -11.00 -6.40
C ILE A 8 -10.28 -10.02 -5.76
N LEU A 9 -9.20 -10.38 -5.30
CA LEU A 9 -8.37 -9.49 -4.61
C LEU A 9 -7.51 -8.72 -5.55
N GLY A 10 -7.61 -8.96 -6.82
CA GLY A 10 -6.71 -8.38 -7.74
C GLY A 10 -5.32 -8.88 -7.43
N LEU A 11 -4.32 -8.17 -7.80
CA LEU A 11 -2.96 -8.56 -7.51
C LEU A 11 -2.58 -8.14 -6.11
N ILE A 12 -2.06 -9.09 -5.35
CA ILE A 12 -1.53 -8.81 -4.04
C ILE A 12 -0.03 -8.86 -4.14
N LEU A 13 0.63 -7.77 -3.83
CA LEU A 13 2.07 -7.73 -3.78
C LEU A 13 2.51 -7.84 -2.34
N SER A 14 3.15 -8.96 -2.03
CA SER A 14 3.63 -9.24 -0.68
C SER A 14 5.14 -9.18 -0.69
N LEU A 15 5.70 -8.19 -0.01
CA LEU A 15 7.13 -7.94 -0.01
C LEU A 15 7.65 -7.85 1.41
N LEU A 16 8.90 -8.27 1.60
CA LEU A 16 9.56 -8.09 2.88
C LEU A 16 9.99 -6.64 3.01
N LEU A 17 9.88 -6.09 4.21
CA LEU A 17 10.47 -4.80 4.53
C LEU A 17 11.24 -4.97 5.84
N PRO A 18 12.19 -4.09 6.12
CA PRO A 18 12.91 -4.14 7.40
C PRO A 18 11.91 -4.05 8.56
N GLY A 19 11.91 -5.08 9.38
CA GLY A 19 11.02 -5.16 10.54
C GLY A 19 9.70 -5.86 10.30
N GLY A 20 9.39 -6.30 9.07
CA GLY A 20 8.11 -6.95 8.82
C GLY A 20 7.82 -7.28 7.39
N ARG A 21 6.58 -7.08 7.01
CA ARG A 21 6.08 -7.43 5.66
C ARG A 21 5.16 -6.32 5.15
N PHE A 22 5.27 -6.06 3.87
CA PHE A 22 4.44 -5.07 3.19
C PHE A 22 3.53 -5.76 2.18
N ASN A 23 2.24 -5.46 2.23
CA ASN A 23 1.28 -5.95 1.25
C ASN A 23 0.51 -4.78 0.67
N ALA A 24 0.32 -4.78 -0.63
CA ALA A 24 -0.50 -3.79 -1.31
C ALA A 24 -1.68 -4.48 -1.97
N TYR A 25 -2.88 -4.01 -1.65
CA TYR A 25 -4.12 -4.59 -2.16
C TYR A 25 -4.80 -3.54 -3.03
N PHE A 26 -4.84 -3.79 -4.33
CA PHE A 26 -5.43 -2.87 -5.30
C PHE A 26 -6.89 -3.21 -5.53
N THR A 27 -7.68 -2.21 -5.92
CA THR A 27 -9.07 -2.42 -6.29
C THR A 27 -9.13 -3.57 -7.30
N PRO A 28 -10.00 -4.57 -7.11
CA PRO A 28 -10.01 -5.77 -7.98
C PRO A 28 -10.13 -5.46 -9.48
N ALA A 29 -10.88 -4.44 -9.85
CA ALA A 29 -11.03 -4.07 -11.25
C ALA A 29 -9.77 -3.45 -11.85
N PHE A 30 -8.81 -3.04 -11.02
CA PHE A 30 -7.57 -2.44 -11.50
C PHE A 30 -6.54 -3.56 -11.70
N THR A 31 -6.27 -3.90 -12.94
CA THR A 31 -5.49 -5.10 -13.26
C THR A 31 -4.15 -4.82 -13.92
N ASP A 32 -3.70 -3.58 -13.95
CA ASP A 32 -2.41 -3.23 -14.55
C ASP A 32 -1.27 -3.66 -13.62
N ALA A 33 -0.71 -4.84 -13.88
CA ALA A 33 0.32 -5.42 -13.03
C ALA A 33 1.58 -4.58 -12.96
N ALA A 34 1.96 -3.95 -14.06
CA ALA A 34 3.17 -3.12 -14.07
C ALA A 34 2.99 -1.90 -13.17
N TYR A 35 1.81 -1.28 -13.24
CA TYR A 35 1.50 -0.15 -12.37
C TYR A 35 1.53 -0.57 -10.89
N GLN A 36 0.91 -1.71 -10.60
CA GLN A 36 0.84 -2.20 -9.23
C GLN A 36 2.23 -2.43 -8.64
N LYS A 37 3.12 -3.04 -9.43
CA LYS A 37 4.49 -3.30 -9.00
C LYS A 37 5.25 -2.00 -8.76
N GLU A 38 5.10 -1.05 -9.64
CA GLU A 38 5.79 0.23 -9.52
C GLU A 38 5.30 1.01 -8.28
N ALA A 39 3.99 1.04 -8.07
CA ALA A 39 3.42 1.75 -6.93
C ALA A 39 3.90 1.13 -5.62
N ALA A 40 3.86 -0.19 -5.52
CA ALA A 40 4.32 -0.89 -4.33
C ALA A 40 5.81 -0.66 -4.08
N ALA A 41 6.61 -0.68 -5.15
CA ALA A 41 8.05 -0.46 -5.02
C ALA A 41 8.37 0.94 -4.54
N LYS A 42 7.59 1.94 -4.96
CA LYS A 42 7.81 3.31 -4.51
C LYS A 42 7.58 3.44 -3.00
N VAL A 43 6.52 2.82 -2.50
CA VAL A 43 6.22 2.86 -1.07
C VAL A 43 7.30 2.12 -0.28
N LEU A 44 7.69 0.95 -0.76
CA LEU A 44 8.72 0.16 -0.09
C LEU A 44 10.06 0.90 -0.05
N LYS A 45 10.40 1.58 -1.12
CA LYS A 45 11.64 2.36 -1.18
C LYS A 45 11.61 3.53 -0.20
N ALA A 46 10.46 4.08 0.07
CA ALA A 46 10.29 5.20 0.99
C ALA A 46 10.19 4.76 2.45
N TRP A 47 10.08 3.46 2.70
CA TRP A 47 9.96 2.94 4.06
C TRP A 47 11.26 3.11 4.84
N LYS A 48 11.14 3.70 6.01
CA LYS A 48 12.26 3.85 6.94
C LYS A 48 11.86 3.14 8.25
N PRO A 49 12.52 2.02 8.58
CA PRO A 49 12.10 1.24 9.74
C PRO A 49 12.28 2.03 11.04
N PRO A 50 11.25 2.05 11.88
CA PRO A 50 11.37 2.72 13.18
C PRO A 50 12.18 1.87 14.15
N ALA A 51 12.70 2.50 15.20
CA ALA A 51 13.51 1.83 16.20
C ALA A 51 12.70 0.83 17.01
N SER A 52 11.42 1.13 17.26
CA SER A 52 10.60 0.26 18.08
C SER A 52 9.46 -0.33 17.25
N GLN A 53 9.20 -1.60 17.41
CA GLN A 53 8.23 -2.34 16.60
C GLN A 53 7.24 -3.08 17.49
N PRO A 54 5.93 -2.83 17.32
CA PRO A 54 4.90 -3.54 18.07
C PRO A 54 4.69 -4.93 17.46
N THR A 55 4.98 -5.96 18.21
CA THR A 55 4.95 -7.33 17.71
C THR A 55 3.55 -7.77 17.29
N GLY A 56 3.45 -8.40 16.13
CA GLY A 56 2.23 -9.07 15.68
C GLY A 56 1.10 -8.15 15.24
N LYS A 57 1.38 -6.88 15.02
CA LYS A 57 0.35 -5.92 14.61
C LYS A 57 0.62 -5.39 13.21
N LYS A 58 -0.32 -4.63 12.68
CA LYS A 58 -0.13 -4.02 11.37
C LYS A 58 -0.83 -2.67 11.29
N THR A 59 -0.30 -1.81 10.43
CA THR A 59 -0.92 -0.55 10.05
C THR A 59 -1.53 -0.75 8.67
N VAL A 60 -2.78 -0.36 8.50
CA VAL A 60 -3.44 -0.37 7.19
C VAL A 60 -3.82 1.05 6.83
N LEU A 61 -3.32 1.52 5.70
CA LEU A 61 -3.64 2.84 5.18
C LEU A 61 -4.39 2.67 3.86
N ILE A 62 -5.44 3.46 3.67
CA ILE A 62 -6.21 3.46 2.44
C ILE A 62 -5.87 4.72 1.68
N ALA A 63 -5.31 4.55 0.49
CA ALA A 63 -4.90 5.65 -0.36
C ALA A 63 -5.83 5.78 -1.57
N GLN A 64 -6.10 7.02 -1.98
CA GLN A 64 -6.80 7.32 -3.21
C GLN A 64 -5.79 7.99 -4.13
N ILE A 65 -5.50 7.37 -5.25
CA ILE A 65 -4.56 7.90 -6.23
C ILE A 65 -5.38 8.53 -7.37
N ALA A 66 -5.10 9.79 -7.66
CA ALA A 66 -5.80 10.51 -8.72
C ALA A 66 -5.24 10.15 -10.09
N LYS A 67 -5.94 10.53 -11.15
CA LYS A 67 -5.54 10.23 -12.52
C LYS A 67 -4.12 10.65 -12.87
N ASP A 68 -3.69 11.78 -12.34
CA ASP A 68 -2.32 12.27 -12.60
C ASP A 68 -1.27 11.66 -11.67
N GLY A 69 -1.68 10.74 -10.82
CA GLY A 69 -0.76 10.07 -9.88
C GLY A 69 -0.63 10.74 -8.53
N THR A 70 -1.25 11.89 -8.32
CA THR A 70 -1.16 12.55 -7.03
C THR A 70 -1.96 11.78 -5.98
N LEU A 71 -1.56 11.91 -4.73
CA LEU A 71 -2.26 11.28 -3.62
C LEU A 71 -3.46 12.16 -3.27
N ALA A 72 -4.63 11.77 -3.74
CA ALA A 72 -5.85 12.54 -3.54
C ALA A 72 -6.39 12.40 -2.13
N GLY A 73 -6.10 11.30 -1.47
CA GLY A 73 -6.52 11.09 -0.09
C GLY A 73 -5.72 9.96 0.55
N LEU A 74 -5.58 10.04 1.86
CA LEU A 74 -4.92 9.00 2.64
C LEU A 74 -5.61 8.97 4.00
N ARG A 75 -6.10 7.80 4.39
CA ARG A 75 -6.72 7.68 5.71
C ARG A 75 -6.25 6.42 6.42
N ASP A 76 -6.25 6.49 7.74
CA ASP A 76 -5.92 5.35 8.59
C ASP A 76 -7.13 4.44 8.62
N HIS A 77 -6.92 3.18 8.40
CA HIS A 77 -7.96 2.18 8.52
C HIS A 77 -7.72 1.31 9.76
N LEU A 78 -6.48 0.93 9.99
CA LEU A 78 -6.09 0.15 11.16
C LEU A 78 -4.71 0.61 11.61
N MET A 79 -4.56 0.88 12.89
CA MET A 79 -3.28 1.34 13.44
C MET A 79 -2.80 0.37 14.49
N THR A 80 -1.48 0.30 14.67
CA THR A 80 -0.89 -0.58 15.67
C THR A 80 -1.01 0.01 17.07
N GLY A 81 -1.15 1.33 17.16
CA GLY A 81 -1.08 2.04 18.43
C GLY A 81 0.35 2.47 18.79
N ALA A 82 1.35 1.95 18.09
CA ALA A 82 2.73 2.38 18.27
C ALA A 82 3.00 3.51 17.30
N LYS A 83 3.11 4.72 17.82
CA LYS A 83 3.22 5.94 17.02
C LYS A 83 4.37 5.87 16.02
N SER A 84 5.52 5.35 16.43
CA SER A 84 6.68 5.30 15.55
C SER A 84 6.44 4.43 14.31
N TRP A 85 5.78 3.29 14.48
CA TRP A 85 5.48 2.40 13.36
C TRP A 85 4.41 3.02 12.46
N ASP A 86 3.35 3.53 13.08
CA ASP A 86 2.24 4.13 12.33
C ASP A 86 2.70 5.37 11.55
N ASP A 87 3.52 6.21 12.15
CA ASP A 87 4.05 7.40 11.48
C ASP A 87 4.99 7.01 10.34
N ALA A 88 5.78 5.95 10.52
CA ALA A 88 6.67 5.47 9.45
C ALA A 88 5.86 4.99 8.24
N ALA A 89 4.74 4.31 8.49
CA ALA A 89 3.87 3.86 7.41
C ALA A 89 3.25 5.05 6.66
N ILE A 90 2.73 6.03 7.39
CA ILE A 90 2.16 7.22 6.78
C ILE A 90 3.22 7.96 5.96
N ALA A 91 4.40 8.13 6.52
CA ALA A 91 5.49 8.83 5.82
C ALA A 91 5.89 8.09 4.55
N ALA A 92 5.94 6.76 4.57
CA ALA A 92 6.31 5.98 3.41
C ALA A 92 5.34 6.22 2.24
N VAL A 93 4.03 6.22 2.51
CA VAL A 93 3.04 6.46 1.46
C VAL A 93 3.12 7.90 0.97
N ARG A 94 3.22 8.87 1.87
CA ARG A 94 3.28 10.28 1.48
C ARG A 94 4.54 10.60 0.67
N HIS A 95 5.68 10.04 1.05
CA HIS A 95 6.93 10.27 0.33
C HIS A 95 6.98 9.52 -1.00
N ALA A 96 6.21 8.45 -1.14
CA ALA A 96 6.14 7.73 -2.41
C ALA A 96 5.38 8.53 -3.48
N ALA A 97 4.45 9.39 -3.05
CA ALA A 97 3.70 10.21 -4.00
C ALA A 97 4.59 11.31 -4.60
N PRO A 98 4.34 11.74 -5.84
CA PRO A 98 3.28 11.23 -6.69
C PRO A 98 3.62 9.87 -7.29
N PHE A 99 2.58 9.10 -7.54
CA PHE A 99 2.71 7.84 -8.25
C PHE A 99 2.67 8.12 -9.76
N ALA A 100 2.83 7.09 -10.57
CA ALA A 100 2.67 7.27 -12.01
C ALA A 100 1.21 7.61 -12.31
N PRO A 101 0.93 8.32 -13.40
CA PRO A 101 -0.45 8.56 -13.81
C PRO A 101 -1.19 7.24 -14.00
N LEU A 102 -2.47 7.22 -13.66
CA LEU A 102 -3.26 6.01 -13.85
C LEU A 102 -3.38 5.68 -15.35
N PRO A 103 -3.45 4.40 -15.70
CA PRO A 103 -3.62 4.02 -17.11
C PRO A 103 -4.89 4.63 -17.68
N LYS A 104 -4.86 4.97 -18.97
CA LYS A 104 -6.03 5.55 -19.64
C LYS A 104 -7.22 4.61 -19.62
N SER A 105 -6.97 3.31 -19.56
CA SER A 105 -8.02 2.32 -19.49
C SER A 105 -8.79 2.35 -18.17
N TRP A 106 -8.24 2.99 -17.15
CA TRP A 106 -8.95 3.14 -15.88
C TRP A 106 -9.89 4.33 -16.00
N GLY A 107 -11.19 4.04 -16.04
CA GLY A 107 -12.20 5.05 -16.36
C GLY A 107 -12.71 5.89 -15.21
N PHE A 108 -12.08 5.79 -14.03
CA PHE A 108 -12.55 6.50 -12.85
C PHE A 108 -11.58 7.60 -12.43
N PRO A 109 -12.04 8.60 -11.70
CA PRO A 109 -11.16 9.73 -11.28
C PRO A 109 -10.07 9.36 -10.32
N THR A 110 -10.28 8.31 -9.52
CA THR A 110 -9.28 7.86 -8.54
C THR A 110 -9.24 6.34 -8.53
N MET A 111 -8.19 5.80 -7.94
CA MET A 111 -8.06 4.37 -7.72
C MET A 111 -7.68 4.16 -6.26
N GLU A 112 -8.39 3.27 -5.58
CA GLU A 112 -8.15 2.98 -4.17
C GLU A 112 -7.16 1.84 -4.02
N VAL A 113 -6.19 2.00 -3.12
CA VAL A 113 -5.26 0.95 -2.78
C VAL A 113 -5.07 0.91 -1.27
N HIS A 114 -5.00 -0.29 -0.71
CA HIS A 114 -4.79 -0.50 0.72
C HIS A 114 -3.36 -0.97 0.92
N PHE A 115 -2.60 -0.23 1.71
CA PHE A 115 -1.22 -0.57 2.03
C PHE A 115 -1.16 -1.12 3.45
N HIS A 116 -0.67 -2.34 3.59
CA HIS A 116 -0.53 -3.02 4.88
C HIS A 116 0.94 -3.09 5.26
N PHE A 117 1.27 -2.59 6.45
CA PHE A 117 2.62 -2.65 6.97
C PHE A 117 2.58 -3.52 8.23
N GLU A 118 2.88 -4.79 8.06
CA GLU A 118 2.81 -5.76 9.15
C GLU A 118 4.13 -5.83 9.90
N VAL A 119 4.04 -5.83 11.21
CA VAL A 119 5.22 -6.00 12.05
C VAL A 119 5.54 -7.49 12.11
N ALA A 120 6.81 -7.83 12.05
CA ALA A 120 7.23 -9.22 12.11
C ALA A 120 6.79 -9.86 13.43
N ALA A 121 6.28 -11.08 13.36
CA ALA A 121 5.94 -11.82 14.56
C ALA A 121 7.23 -12.35 15.20
N LYS A 122 7.22 -12.48 16.48
CA LYS A 122 8.37 -13.03 17.21
C LYS A 122 8.11 -14.45 17.67
#